data_ec9a0099b6b782fa1f49dc1ae76db204
#
_entry.id   ec9a0099b6b782fa1f49dc1ae76db204
#
_cell.length_a   1.000
_cell.length_b   1.000
_cell.length_c   1.000
_cell.angle_alpha   90.00
_cell.angle_beta   90.00
_cell.angle_gamma   90.00
#
_symmetry.space_group_name_H-M   'P 1'
#
loop_
_entity.id
_entity.type
_entity.pdbx_description
1 polymer ?
#
loop_
_entity_poly.entity_id
_entity_poly.type
_entity_poly.pdbx_seq_one_letter_code
_entity_poly.pdbx_strand_id
1 'polypeptide(L)'
;MGIIKTFSPSSNSVISIWKIEESLDELRDISKQITDIKNEIKEMEYHASREALKNGCKKLGIDFIGIEKDSNGKPYLKNNRTEISISHKFPYAVVMIHKERACGLDIERIDKKVLKIKDKFLNDDEADYIGESVKNATIYWTIKEALYKIEGEPVAFKKIIIKRSTSKNQFECRINRKNYTIEVDELDKHIIAYTN
;
A
#
# COMPACT_ATOMS: atom_id res chain seq x y z
N MET A 1 -17.51 8.50 -8.94
CA MET A 1 -16.27 9.03 -9.58
C MET A 1 -15.07 8.66 -8.71
N GLY A 2 -14.63 7.44 -8.75
CA GLY A 2 -13.75 6.87 -7.74
C GLY A 2 -12.26 7.25 -7.77
N ILE A 3 -11.62 7.41 -8.95
CA ILE A 3 -10.19 7.79 -9.01
C ILE A 3 -10.03 9.27 -8.68
N ILE A 4 -9.32 9.54 -7.58
CA ILE A 4 -9.02 10.92 -7.15
C ILE A 4 -7.61 11.37 -7.50
N LYS A 5 -6.67 10.43 -7.67
CA LYS A 5 -5.28 10.73 -8.02
C LYS A 5 -4.65 9.54 -8.75
N THR A 6 -3.89 9.83 -9.80
CA THR A 6 -3.01 8.88 -10.47
C THR A 6 -1.70 9.59 -10.78
N PHE A 7 -0.57 9.01 -10.35
CA PHE A 7 0.75 9.58 -10.58
C PHE A 7 1.80 8.47 -10.74
N SER A 8 2.95 8.85 -11.29
CA SER A 8 4.05 7.91 -11.59
C SER A 8 5.28 8.28 -10.77
N PRO A 9 5.62 7.51 -9.72
CA PRO A 9 6.88 7.70 -9.01
C PRO A 9 8.10 7.54 -9.92
N SER A 10 8.02 6.68 -10.92
CA SER A 10 9.04 6.48 -11.97
C SER A 10 8.40 6.26 -13.33
N SER A 11 9.20 6.18 -14.40
CA SER A 11 8.71 5.87 -15.76
C SER A 11 8.05 4.49 -15.87
N ASN A 12 8.43 3.55 -15.02
CA ASN A 12 7.96 2.16 -15.03
C ASN A 12 6.94 1.84 -13.93
N SER A 13 6.51 2.85 -13.18
CA SER A 13 5.56 2.66 -12.08
C SER A 13 4.39 3.63 -12.14
N VAL A 14 3.28 3.22 -11.53
CA VAL A 14 2.10 4.06 -11.35
C VAL A 14 1.44 3.74 -10.02
N ILE A 15 0.92 4.78 -9.38
CA ILE A 15 0.05 4.68 -8.22
C ILE A 15 -1.31 5.26 -8.59
N SER A 16 -2.39 4.54 -8.28
CA SER A 16 -3.76 5.01 -8.43
C SER A 16 -4.48 4.96 -7.10
N ILE A 17 -5.17 6.04 -6.76
CA ILE A 17 -5.92 6.20 -5.53
C ILE A 17 -7.40 6.34 -5.88
N TRP A 18 -8.20 5.42 -5.36
CA TRP A 18 -9.66 5.44 -5.42
C TRP A 18 -10.22 5.88 -4.08
N LYS A 19 -11.14 6.83 -4.09
CA LYS A 19 -11.94 7.18 -2.92
C LYS A 19 -13.33 6.57 -3.11
N ILE A 20 -13.73 5.75 -2.18
CA ILE A 20 -15.01 5.06 -2.16
C ILE A 20 -16.09 6.06 -1.72
N GLU A 21 -16.91 6.48 -2.65
CA GLU A 21 -18.08 7.34 -2.44
C GLU A 21 -19.35 6.68 -2.99
N GLU A 22 -19.17 5.58 -3.73
CA GLU A 22 -20.22 4.77 -4.31
C GLU A 22 -20.84 3.84 -3.26
N SER A 23 -22.08 3.45 -3.48
CA SER A 23 -22.70 2.33 -2.78
C SER A 23 -22.08 0.99 -3.20
N LEU A 24 -22.29 -0.07 -2.42
CA LEU A 24 -21.78 -1.40 -2.77
C LEU A 24 -22.35 -1.89 -4.11
N ASP A 25 -23.64 -1.66 -4.38
CA ASP A 25 -24.26 -2.11 -5.64
C ASP A 25 -23.69 -1.38 -6.85
N GLU A 26 -23.45 -0.06 -6.73
CA GLU A 26 -22.76 0.68 -7.78
C GLU A 26 -21.33 0.16 -8.03
N LEU A 27 -20.59 -0.18 -6.97
CA LEU A 27 -19.24 -0.75 -7.12
C LEU A 27 -19.26 -2.13 -7.75
N ARG A 28 -20.24 -2.97 -7.45
CA ARG A 28 -20.46 -4.27 -8.10
C ARG A 28 -20.73 -4.10 -9.59
N ASP A 29 -21.58 -3.15 -9.96
CA ASP A 29 -21.90 -2.84 -11.36
C ASP A 29 -20.71 -2.30 -12.15
N ILE A 30 -19.88 -1.46 -11.53
CA ILE A 30 -18.69 -0.91 -12.15
C ILE A 30 -17.62 -2.00 -12.34
N SER A 31 -17.32 -2.76 -11.30
CA SER A 31 -16.22 -3.72 -11.34
C SER A 31 -16.56 -5.00 -12.09
N LYS A 32 -17.84 -5.42 -12.05
CA LYS A 32 -18.35 -6.70 -12.59
C LYS A 32 -17.58 -7.91 -12.07
N GLN A 33 -16.97 -7.79 -10.88
CA GLN A 33 -16.26 -8.88 -10.22
C GLN A 33 -17.21 -9.61 -9.26
N ILE A 34 -17.07 -10.92 -9.17
CA ILE A 34 -17.80 -11.76 -8.21
C ILE A 34 -16.86 -12.04 -7.04
N THR A 35 -17.39 -11.93 -5.83
CA THR A 35 -16.66 -12.24 -4.59
C THR A 35 -17.60 -12.84 -3.55
N ASP A 36 -17.05 -13.60 -2.61
CA ASP A 36 -17.74 -14.19 -1.45
C ASP A 36 -17.50 -13.40 -0.15
N ILE A 37 -16.93 -12.20 -0.23
CA ILE A 37 -16.67 -11.33 0.92
C ILE A 37 -17.98 -10.94 1.59
N LYS A 38 -18.13 -11.27 2.88
CA LYS A 38 -19.37 -11.03 3.65
C LYS A 38 -19.44 -9.63 4.28
N ASN A 39 -18.29 -9.03 4.54
CA ASN A 39 -18.25 -7.71 5.15
C ASN A 39 -18.37 -6.65 4.06
N GLU A 40 -19.40 -5.83 4.14
CA GLU A 40 -19.72 -4.79 3.14
C GLU A 40 -18.54 -3.85 2.85
N ILE A 41 -17.91 -3.29 3.89
CA ILE A 41 -16.76 -2.38 3.73
C ILE A 41 -15.60 -3.10 3.02
N LYS A 42 -15.32 -4.34 3.40
CA LYS A 42 -14.27 -5.14 2.76
C LYS A 42 -14.58 -5.45 1.30
N GLU A 43 -15.83 -5.66 0.98
CA GLU A 43 -16.28 -5.88 -0.40
C GLU A 43 -16.16 -4.60 -1.23
N MET A 44 -16.55 -3.44 -0.67
CA MET A 44 -16.33 -2.14 -1.31
C MET A 44 -14.85 -1.87 -1.57
N GLU A 45 -13.97 -2.10 -0.58
CA GLU A 45 -12.52 -1.99 -0.71
C GLU A 45 -11.98 -2.94 -1.80
N TYR A 46 -12.51 -4.15 -1.89
CA TYR A 46 -12.17 -5.12 -2.92
C TYR A 46 -12.47 -4.58 -4.32
N HIS A 47 -13.71 -4.16 -4.58
CA HIS A 47 -14.13 -3.64 -5.88
C HIS A 47 -13.34 -2.38 -6.28
N ALA A 48 -13.23 -1.42 -5.37
CA ALA A 48 -12.48 -0.19 -5.58
C ALA A 48 -11.00 -0.45 -5.94
N SER A 49 -10.36 -1.40 -5.28
CA SER A 49 -8.97 -1.75 -5.58
C SER A 49 -8.79 -2.34 -6.99
N ARG A 50 -9.78 -3.09 -7.52
CA ARG A 50 -9.74 -3.63 -8.89
C ARG A 50 -9.88 -2.54 -9.93
N GLU A 51 -10.75 -1.57 -9.68
CA GLU A 51 -10.93 -0.42 -10.57
C GLU A 51 -9.69 0.50 -10.55
N ALA A 52 -9.09 0.70 -9.38
CA ALA A 52 -7.83 1.42 -9.27
C ALA A 52 -6.70 0.71 -10.05
N LEU A 53 -6.64 -0.63 -10.01
CA LEU A 53 -5.69 -1.41 -10.83
C LEU A 53 -5.96 -1.29 -12.33
N LYS A 54 -7.21 -1.37 -12.78
CA LYS A 54 -7.57 -1.16 -14.19
C LYS A 54 -7.10 0.22 -14.68
N ASN A 55 -7.30 1.25 -13.86
CA ASN A 55 -6.83 2.60 -14.16
C ASN A 55 -5.30 2.66 -14.28
N GLY A 56 -4.59 2.10 -13.32
CA GLY A 56 -3.12 2.04 -13.34
C GLY A 56 -2.58 1.25 -14.54
N CYS A 57 -3.17 0.10 -14.87
CA CYS A 57 -2.83 -0.68 -16.05
C CYS A 57 -3.00 0.12 -17.33
N LYS A 58 -4.15 0.80 -17.48
CA LYS A 58 -4.42 1.68 -18.64
C LYS A 58 -3.34 2.77 -18.77
N LYS A 59 -2.92 3.38 -17.66
CA LYS A 59 -1.89 4.42 -17.64
C LYS A 59 -0.52 3.90 -18.10
N LEU A 60 -0.21 2.63 -17.81
CA LEU A 60 1.04 1.97 -18.22
C LEU A 60 0.97 1.26 -19.58
N GLY A 61 -0.18 1.28 -20.25
CA GLY A 61 -0.38 0.54 -21.50
C GLY A 61 -0.38 -0.99 -21.30
N ILE A 62 -0.89 -1.47 -20.16
CA ILE A 62 -1.00 -2.89 -19.80
C ILE A 62 -2.47 -3.30 -19.81
N ASP A 63 -2.80 -4.43 -20.41
CA ASP A 63 -4.15 -4.99 -20.35
C ASP A 63 -4.39 -5.61 -18.97
N PHE A 64 -5.46 -5.22 -18.31
CA PHE A 64 -5.88 -5.84 -17.06
C PHE A 64 -6.77 -7.05 -17.32
N ILE A 65 -6.24 -8.26 -17.16
CA ILE A 65 -7.00 -9.53 -17.30
C ILE A 65 -7.21 -10.28 -15.98
N GLY A 66 -6.78 -9.70 -14.87
CA GLY A 66 -6.96 -10.24 -13.53
C GLY A 66 -5.69 -10.29 -12.71
N ILE A 67 -5.85 -10.80 -11.49
CA ILE A 67 -4.78 -10.94 -10.49
C ILE A 67 -4.60 -12.42 -10.18
N GLU A 68 -3.37 -12.84 -10.01
CA GLU A 68 -2.97 -14.12 -9.39
C GLU A 68 -2.17 -13.84 -8.13
N LYS A 69 -2.02 -14.88 -7.30
CA LYS A 69 -1.18 -14.83 -6.09
C LYS A 69 -0.11 -15.92 -6.21
N ASP A 70 1.08 -15.62 -5.73
CA ASP A 70 2.12 -16.63 -5.58
C ASP A 70 1.85 -17.55 -4.35
N SER A 71 2.77 -18.47 -4.09
CA SER A 71 2.67 -19.40 -2.96
C SER A 71 2.65 -18.73 -1.59
N ASN A 72 3.14 -17.50 -1.47
CA ASN A 72 3.15 -16.70 -0.26
C ASN A 72 1.95 -15.75 -0.16
N GLY A 73 1.06 -15.77 -1.18
CA GLY A 73 -0.12 -14.91 -1.24
C GLY A 73 0.13 -13.51 -1.80
N LYS A 74 1.34 -13.20 -2.28
CA LYS A 74 1.67 -11.92 -2.90
C LYS A 74 0.97 -11.80 -4.26
N PRO A 75 0.23 -10.71 -4.53
CA PRO A 75 -0.49 -10.54 -5.78
C PRO A 75 0.43 -10.05 -6.92
N TYR A 76 0.12 -10.49 -8.15
CA TYR A 76 0.70 -9.99 -9.39
C TYR A 76 -0.34 -9.99 -10.52
N LEU A 77 -0.10 -9.27 -11.59
CA LEU A 77 -1.00 -9.29 -12.76
C LEU A 77 -0.84 -10.60 -13.53
N LYS A 78 -1.98 -11.18 -13.92
CA LYS A 78 -2.08 -12.53 -14.46
C LYS A 78 -1.30 -12.75 -15.77
N ASN A 79 -1.27 -11.77 -16.66
CA ASN A 79 -0.77 -11.93 -18.04
C ASN A 79 0.78 -11.97 -18.14
N ASN A 80 1.50 -11.23 -17.32
CA ASN A 80 2.94 -11.05 -17.47
C ASN A 80 3.71 -11.05 -16.13
N ARG A 81 3.04 -11.42 -15.04
CA ARG A 81 3.57 -11.37 -13.68
C ARG A 81 4.09 -9.99 -13.27
N THR A 82 3.51 -8.93 -13.85
CA THR A 82 3.82 -7.57 -13.42
C THR A 82 3.54 -7.41 -11.93
N GLU A 83 4.49 -6.87 -11.22
CA GLU A 83 4.42 -6.67 -9.77
C GLU A 83 3.40 -5.60 -9.41
N ILE A 84 2.57 -5.92 -8.44
CA ILE A 84 1.57 -5.00 -7.88
C ILE A 84 1.61 -5.00 -6.36
N SER A 85 1.23 -3.88 -5.78
CA SER A 85 0.95 -3.76 -4.36
C SER A 85 -0.41 -3.11 -4.16
N ILE A 86 -1.22 -3.69 -3.28
CA ILE A 86 -2.59 -3.25 -3.01
C ILE A 86 -2.70 -2.97 -1.52
N SER A 87 -3.26 -1.83 -1.16
CA SER A 87 -3.66 -1.53 0.20
C SER A 87 -4.97 -0.75 0.23
N HIS A 88 -5.71 -0.89 1.29
CA HIS A 88 -6.97 -0.19 1.48
C HIS A 88 -7.22 0.12 2.95
N LYS A 89 -7.76 1.30 3.18
CA LYS A 89 -8.23 1.79 4.48
C LYS A 89 -9.41 2.69 4.21
N PHE A 90 -10.61 2.18 4.43
CA PHE A 90 -11.83 2.92 4.11
C PHE A 90 -11.75 4.41 4.54
N PRO A 91 -12.08 5.36 3.65
CA PRO A 91 -12.71 5.18 2.34
C PRO A 91 -11.74 5.06 1.15
N TYR A 92 -10.48 4.70 1.35
CA TYR A 92 -9.48 4.64 0.27
C TYR A 92 -9.08 3.23 -0.09
N ALA A 93 -8.91 3.00 -1.41
CA ALA A 93 -8.16 1.89 -1.99
C ALA A 93 -7.01 2.46 -2.81
N VAL A 94 -5.80 1.98 -2.57
CA VAL A 94 -4.58 2.46 -3.20
C VAL A 94 -3.84 1.29 -3.81
N VAL A 95 -3.38 1.46 -5.03
CA VAL A 95 -2.64 0.41 -5.74
C VAL A 95 -1.37 0.98 -6.35
N MET A 96 -0.34 0.17 -6.39
CA MET A 96 0.90 0.44 -7.11
C MET A 96 1.17 -0.68 -8.11
N ILE A 97 1.63 -0.33 -9.30
CA ILE A 97 2.07 -1.24 -10.34
C ILE A 97 3.49 -0.86 -10.71
N HIS A 98 4.37 -1.85 -10.84
CA HIS A 98 5.72 -1.64 -11.35
C HIS A 98 6.07 -2.70 -12.40
N LYS A 99 6.49 -2.27 -13.62
CA LYS A 99 6.72 -3.17 -14.76
C LYS A 99 7.89 -4.14 -14.60
N GLU A 100 8.90 -3.77 -13.81
CA GLU A 100 10.21 -4.45 -13.85
C GLU A 100 10.67 -5.00 -12.51
N ARG A 101 10.18 -4.46 -11.40
CA ARG A 101 10.68 -4.84 -10.07
C ARG A 101 9.58 -4.89 -9.03
N ALA A 102 9.86 -5.62 -7.96
CA ALA A 102 8.98 -5.68 -6.80
C ALA A 102 8.69 -4.26 -6.27
N CYS A 103 7.44 -4.03 -5.94
CA CYS A 103 6.97 -2.78 -5.37
C CYS A 103 6.16 -3.04 -4.10
N GLY A 104 6.15 -2.06 -3.23
CA GLY A 104 5.39 -2.11 -1.99
C GLY A 104 4.71 -0.78 -1.73
N LEU A 105 3.45 -0.88 -1.30
CA LEU A 105 2.62 0.26 -0.96
C LEU A 105 1.71 -0.11 0.20
N ASP A 106 1.53 0.85 1.12
CA ASP A 106 0.55 0.72 2.18
C ASP A 106 -0.18 2.04 2.46
N ILE A 107 -1.39 1.97 3.02
CA ILE A 107 -2.17 3.10 3.50
C ILE A 107 -2.75 2.81 4.87
N GLU A 108 -2.53 3.72 5.82
CA GLU A 108 -3.05 3.62 7.18
C GLU A 108 -3.65 4.93 7.69
N ARG A 109 -4.73 4.82 8.45
CA ARG A 109 -5.35 5.96 9.10
C ARG A 109 -4.54 6.36 10.33
N ILE A 110 -4.34 7.66 10.54
CA ILE A 110 -3.75 8.19 11.77
C ILE A 110 -4.75 7.95 12.92
N ASP A 111 -4.47 6.95 13.75
CA ASP A 111 -5.33 6.52 14.85
C ASP A 111 -4.48 6.13 16.07
N LYS A 112 -4.92 6.52 17.28
CA LYS A 112 -4.24 6.20 18.54
C LYS A 112 -4.05 4.70 18.79
N LYS A 113 -4.81 3.85 18.09
CA LYS A 113 -4.66 2.39 18.17
C LYS A 113 -3.25 1.92 17.80
N VAL A 114 -2.53 2.64 16.94
CA VAL A 114 -1.15 2.30 16.54
C VAL A 114 -0.21 2.28 17.73
N LEU A 115 -0.40 3.15 18.75
CA LEU A 115 0.42 3.18 19.95
C LEU A 115 0.26 1.91 20.81
N LYS A 116 -0.89 1.24 20.74
CA LYS A 116 -1.13 -0.01 21.48
C LYS A 116 -0.32 -1.20 20.95
N ILE A 117 0.16 -1.08 19.73
CA ILE A 117 0.92 -2.15 19.05
C ILE A 117 2.36 -1.73 18.75
N LYS A 118 2.80 -0.54 19.17
CA LYS A 118 4.12 0.02 18.83
C LYS A 118 5.26 -0.95 19.19
N ASP A 119 5.18 -1.62 20.32
CA ASP A 119 6.18 -2.57 20.78
C ASP A 119 6.30 -3.83 19.91
N LYS A 120 5.34 -4.08 19.02
CA LYS A 120 5.38 -5.21 18.08
C LYS A 120 6.19 -4.89 16.81
N PHE A 121 6.32 -3.62 16.45
CA PHE A 121 6.94 -3.23 15.19
C PHE A 121 8.11 -2.24 15.32
N LEU A 122 8.19 -1.45 16.38
CA LEU A 122 9.32 -0.55 16.60
C LEU A 122 10.47 -1.29 17.31
N ASN A 123 11.71 -1.02 16.89
CA ASN A 123 12.88 -1.30 17.72
C ASN A 123 13.07 -0.18 18.75
N ASP A 124 14.02 -0.34 19.68
CA ASP A 124 14.19 0.56 20.80
C ASP A 124 14.55 2.00 20.37
N ASP A 125 15.45 2.16 19.41
CA ASP A 125 15.85 3.48 18.87
C ASP A 125 14.68 4.19 18.18
N GLU A 126 13.86 3.44 17.43
CA GLU A 126 12.66 3.96 16.80
C GLU A 126 11.59 4.34 17.83
N ALA A 127 11.41 3.53 18.86
CA ALA A 127 10.45 3.79 19.93
C ALA A 127 10.81 5.06 20.72
N ASP A 128 12.09 5.24 21.05
CA ASP A 128 12.59 6.44 21.72
C ASP A 128 12.40 7.70 20.87
N TYR A 129 12.67 7.60 19.57
CA TYR A 129 12.49 8.72 18.63
C TYR A 129 11.02 9.13 18.44
N ILE A 130 10.13 8.16 18.34
CA ILE A 130 8.70 8.36 18.09
C ILE A 130 7.96 8.83 19.34
N GLY A 131 8.33 8.28 20.50
CA GLY A 131 7.64 8.54 21.76
C GLY A 131 6.16 8.21 21.68
N GLU A 132 5.32 9.18 22.02
CA GLU A 132 3.84 9.07 21.98
C GLU A 132 3.21 9.76 20.76
N SER A 133 4.00 10.07 19.72
CA SER A 133 3.50 10.68 18.50
C SER A 133 2.68 9.69 17.66
N VAL A 134 1.37 9.81 17.67
CA VAL A 134 0.46 8.98 16.87
C VAL A 134 0.79 9.06 15.38
N LYS A 135 1.09 10.27 14.87
CA LYS A 135 1.40 10.48 13.46
C LYS A 135 2.71 9.77 13.08
N ASN A 136 3.78 9.95 13.86
CA ASN A 136 5.06 9.31 13.56
C ASN A 136 4.97 7.78 13.69
N ALA A 137 4.26 7.28 14.71
CA ALA A 137 4.01 5.85 14.85
C ALA A 137 3.24 5.29 13.63
N THR A 138 2.24 6.02 13.12
CA THR A 138 1.52 5.62 11.90
C THR A 138 2.44 5.63 10.69
N ILE A 139 3.29 6.65 10.51
CA ILE A 139 4.26 6.71 9.41
C ILE A 139 5.16 5.47 9.44
N TYR A 140 5.76 5.16 10.59
CA TYR A 140 6.67 4.00 10.71
C TYR A 140 5.94 2.67 10.48
N TRP A 141 4.72 2.52 10.98
CA TRP A 141 3.88 1.35 10.72
C TRP A 141 3.63 1.17 9.22
N THR A 142 3.15 2.24 8.54
CA THR A 142 2.84 2.21 7.11
C THR A 142 4.08 1.91 6.25
N ILE A 143 5.24 2.48 6.60
CA ILE A 143 6.51 2.18 5.91
C ILE A 143 6.87 0.69 6.05
N LYS A 144 6.77 0.15 7.27
CA LYS A 144 7.10 -1.26 7.53
C LYS A 144 6.15 -2.23 6.84
N GLU A 145 4.86 -1.91 6.77
CA GLU A 145 3.87 -2.67 6.00
C GLU A 145 4.16 -2.63 4.49
N ALA A 146 4.50 -1.46 3.94
CA ALA A 146 4.88 -1.35 2.53
C ALA A 146 6.10 -2.21 2.21
N LEU A 147 7.13 -2.19 3.07
CA LEU A 147 8.34 -3.00 2.90
C LEU A 147 8.09 -4.51 3.10
N TYR A 148 7.24 -4.87 4.04
CA TYR A 148 6.85 -6.27 4.25
C TYR A 148 6.21 -6.87 2.99
N LYS A 149 5.38 -6.09 2.28
CA LYS A 149 4.74 -6.51 1.02
C LYS A 149 5.73 -6.76 -0.12
N ILE A 150 6.94 -6.18 -0.07
CA ILE A 150 7.98 -6.42 -1.10
C ILE A 150 8.64 -7.78 -0.91
N GLU A 151 9.00 -8.12 0.32
CA GLU A 151 9.83 -9.32 0.59
C GLU A 151 9.10 -10.63 0.26
N GLY A 152 7.77 -10.67 0.39
CA GLY A 152 6.98 -11.88 0.10
C GLY A 152 7.22 -13.04 1.07
N GLU A 153 8.16 -12.90 2.02
CA GLU A 153 8.44 -13.86 3.08
C GLU A 153 8.22 -13.23 4.46
N PRO A 154 7.83 -14.01 5.48
CA PRO A 154 7.63 -13.50 6.81
C PRO A 154 8.89 -12.87 7.42
N VAL A 155 8.86 -11.59 7.69
CA VAL A 155 9.93 -10.84 8.36
C VAL A 155 9.37 -10.17 9.61
N ALA A 156 10.08 -10.28 10.73
CA ALA A 156 9.70 -9.55 11.93
C ALA A 156 9.83 -8.03 11.70
N PHE A 157 8.78 -7.27 11.95
CA PHE A 157 8.74 -5.81 11.72
C PHE A 157 9.87 -5.04 12.42
N LYS A 158 10.31 -5.48 13.60
CA LYS A 158 11.47 -4.91 14.30
C LYS A 158 12.79 -5.03 13.53
N LYS A 159 12.91 -5.97 12.61
CA LYS A 159 14.09 -6.15 11.74
C LYS A 159 14.08 -5.24 10.51
N ILE A 160 12.95 -4.60 10.22
CA ILE A 160 12.86 -3.56 9.21
C ILE A 160 13.33 -2.26 9.85
N ILE A 161 14.52 -1.80 9.47
CA ILE A 161 15.16 -0.61 10.07
C ILE A 161 14.83 0.60 9.22
N ILE A 162 14.26 1.62 9.84
CA ILE A 162 14.01 2.90 9.22
C ILE A 162 15.08 3.87 9.69
N LYS A 163 15.89 4.36 8.76
CA LYS A 163 16.84 5.43 9.04
C LYS A 163 16.09 6.77 9.04
N ARG A 164 16.53 7.70 9.88
CA ARG A 164 15.97 9.06 9.88
C ARG A 164 16.11 9.66 8.50
N SER A 165 15.02 10.23 7.99
CA SER A 165 15.01 10.89 6.69
C SER A 165 15.87 12.14 6.67
N THR A 166 16.55 12.37 5.57
CA THR A 166 17.24 13.63 5.26
C THR A 166 16.34 14.62 4.53
N SER A 167 15.17 14.17 4.04
CA SER A 167 14.17 14.99 3.36
C SER A 167 12.77 14.80 3.97
N LYS A 168 11.89 15.75 3.77
CA LYS A 168 10.60 15.84 4.49
C LYS A 168 9.70 14.61 4.35
N ASN A 169 9.78 13.89 3.23
CA ASN A 169 8.85 12.81 2.89
C ASN A 169 9.54 11.53 2.38
N GLN A 170 10.85 11.43 2.49
CA GLN A 170 11.61 10.29 1.97
C GLN A 170 12.39 9.62 3.08
N PHE A 171 12.31 8.31 3.16
CA PHE A 171 12.94 7.48 4.18
C PHE A 171 13.85 6.45 3.56
N GLU A 172 15.08 6.36 4.05
CA GLU A 172 15.94 5.23 3.77
C GLU A 172 15.65 4.10 4.74
N CYS A 173 15.42 2.93 4.21
CA CYS A 173 15.06 1.76 4.98
C CYS A 173 15.95 0.58 4.62
N ARG A 174 16.14 -0.33 5.58
CA ARG A 174 16.88 -1.58 5.36
C ARG A 174 16.06 -2.76 5.86
N ILE A 175 15.94 -3.77 5.01
CA ILE A 175 15.37 -5.06 5.36
C ILE A 175 16.31 -6.15 4.86
N ASN A 176 16.67 -7.07 5.75
CA ASN A 176 17.68 -8.11 5.53
C ASN A 176 18.99 -7.54 5.02
N ARG A 177 19.53 -7.43 4.04
CA ARG A 177 20.76 -6.77 3.55
C ARG A 177 20.48 -5.80 2.40
N LYS A 178 19.19 -5.57 2.11
CA LYS A 178 18.76 -4.71 0.99
C LYS A 178 18.37 -3.33 1.53
N ASN A 179 18.71 -2.29 0.81
CA ASN A 179 18.30 -0.93 1.09
C ASN A 179 17.14 -0.54 0.15
N TYR A 180 16.21 0.23 0.69
CA TYR A 180 15.04 0.74 -0.01
C TYR A 180 14.87 2.21 0.28
N THR A 181 14.36 2.94 -0.69
CA THR A 181 13.85 4.29 -0.50
C THR A 181 12.33 4.24 -0.50
N ILE A 182 11.72 4.78 0.55
CA ILE A 182 10.28 4.88 0.70
C ILE A 182 9.88 6.35 0.68
N GLU A 183 8.88 6.68 -0.11
CA GLU A 183 8.21 7.96 -0.06
C GLU A 183 6.94 7.87 0.77
N VAL A 184 6.62 8.96 1.47
CA VAL A 184 5.45 9.06 2.34
C VAL A 184 4.65 10.30 1.98
N ASP A 185 3.38 10.08 1.63
CA ASP A 185 2.40 11.13 1.39
C ASP A 185 1.33 11.11 2.49
N GLU A 186 0.73 12.26 2.74
CA GLU A 186 -0.44 12.40 3.61
C GLU A 186 -1.67 12.73 2.75
N LEU A 187 -2.74 11.97 2.95
CA LEU A 187 -4.02 12.17 2.31
C LEU A 187 -5.11 12.24 3.38
N ASP A 188 -5.69 13.42 3.60
CA ASP A 188 -6.60 13.68 4.71
C ASP A 188 -5.97 13.26 6.05
N LYS A 189 -6.57 12.27 6.73
CA LYS A 189 -6.04 11.67 7.97
C LYS A 189 -5.39 10.30 7.74
N HIS A 190 -4.84 10.07 6.55
CA HIS A 190 -4.18 8.81 6.20
C HIS A 190 -2.74 9.06 5.77
N ILE A 191 -1.88 8.09 6.06
CA ILE A 191 -0.50 8.02 5.60
C ILE A 191 -0.46 6.98 4.48
N ILE A 192 0.18 7.34 3.37
CA ILE A 192 0.49 6.43 2.26
C ILE A 192 2.01 6.32 2.20
N ALA A 193 2.53 5.10 2.24
CA ALA A 193 3.96 4.82 2.04
C ALA A 193 4.14 3.93 0.81
N TYR A 194 5.12 4.25 -0.04
CA TYR A 194 5.38 3.49 -1.25
C TYR A 194 6.86 3.50 -1.64
N THR A 195 7.29 2.46 -2.33
CA THR A 195 8.65 2.37 -2.88
C THR A 195 8.82 3.28 -4.08
N ASN A 196 10.01 3.87 -4.18
CA ASN A 196 10.41 4.65 -5.34
C ASN A 196 11.42 3.88 -6.21
#